data_1df658eb4e76eb6e2e36bab7e29311c2
#
_entry.id   1df658eb4e76eb6e2e36bab7e29311c2
#
_cell.length_a   1.000
_cell.length_b   1.000
_cell.length_c   1.000
_cell.angle_alpha   90.00
_cell.angle_beta   90.00
_cell.angle_gamma   90.00
#
_symmetry.space_group_name_H-M   'P 1'
#
loop_
_entity.id
_entity.type
_entity.pdbx_description
1 polymer ?
#
loop_
_entity_poly.entity_id
_entity_poly.type
_entity_poly.pdbx_seq_one_letter_code
_entity_poly.pdbx_strand_id
1 'polypeptide(L)'
;DVYKRQVTGGAHMDISFKVESQKFNYRVCAIIASDEKILTVYHHTPSPYYSLPGGRVKMGETAEQAVVREVQEELGVTPKIIRPLWLNQAFFTKDVDNLRYHELCIYFLMDISGTNLLEKGSTFTLTEGKHIHTFEWLEFDRLKNEYFYPTFLKKKIYNLPDAFTIRTEVE
;
A
#
# COMPACT_ATOMS: atom_id res chain seq x y z
N ASP A 1 11.92 27.89 -7.03
CA ASP A 1 10.99 27.32 -6.06
C ASP A 1 9.72 26.77 -6.72
N VAL A 2 9.91 25.77 -7.57
CA VAL A 2 8.83 25.17 -8.40
C VAL A 2 7.89 24.27 -7.59
N TYR A 3 8.27 23.92 -6.35
CA TYR A 3 7.56 22.95 -5.52
C TYR A 3 6.53 23.51 -4.54
N LYS A 4 6.30 24.84 -4.54
CA LYS A 4 5.33 25.48 -3.63
C LYS A 4 4.07 26.02 -4.26
N ARG A 5 3.66 25.55 -5.42
CA ARG A 5 2.29 25.81 -5.88
C ARG A 5 1.35 24.87 -5.12
N GLN A 6 0.83 25.34 -4.01
CA GLN A 6 -0.41 24.80 -3.45
C GLN A 6 -1.46 24.87 -4.54
N VAL A 7 -1.89 23.72 -5.03
CA VAL A 7 -3.10 23.62 -5.85
C VAL A 7 -4.27 23.81 -4.91
N THR A 8 -4.72 25.03 -4.79
CA THR A 8 -5.95 25.36 -4.07
C THR A 8 -7.13 24.84 -4.89
N GLY A 9 -7.88 23.87 -4.35
CA GLY A 9 -9.29 23.68 -4.66
C GLY A 9 -9.66 22.99 -5.98
N GLY A 10 -9.03 21.86 -6.31
CA GLY A 10 -9.52 20.94 -7.33
C GLY A 10 -9.61 19.52 -6.76
N ALA A 11 -10.66 18.76 -7.09
CA ALA A 11 -10.70 17.35 -6.78
C ALA A 11 -9.47 16.67 -7.38
N HIS A 12 -8.51 16.25 -6.53
CA HIS A 12 -7.32 15.56 -6.97
C HIS A 12 -7.71 14.19 -7.52
N MET A 13 -7.52 14.01 -8.83
CA MET A 13 -7.83 12.75 -9.51
C MET A 13 -6.73 11.72 -9.25
N ASP A 14 -7.15 10.50 -8.96
CA ASP A 14 -6.27 9.33 -8.98
C ASP A 14 -5.62 9.16 -10.35
N ILE A 15 -4.34 8.79 -10.36
CA ILE A 15 -3.65 8.39 -11.60
C ILE A 15 -4.06 6.96 -11.92
N SER A 16 -5.23 6.83 -12.50
CA SER A 16 -5.85 5.58 -12.90
C SER A 16 -6.73 5.83 -14.11
N PHE A 17 -6.60 4.98 -15.11
CA PHE A 17 -7.42 5.11 -16.32
C PHE A 17 -7.66 3.75 -16.95
N LYS A 18 -8.71 3.67 -17.76
CA LYS A 18 -9.12 2.50 -18.50
C LYS A 18 -9.05 2.76 -19.99
N VAL A 19 -8.46 1.82 -20.73
CA VAL A 19 -8.46 1.80 -22.19
C VAL A 19 -8.95 0.42 -22.63
N GLU A 20 -10.14 0.37 -23.23
CA GLU A 20 -10.79 -0.91 -23.61
C GLU A 20 -10.89 -1.88 -22.42
N SER A 21 -10.27 -3.05 -22.55
CA SER A 21 -10.22 -4.08 -21.50
C SER A 21 -8.99 -4.01 -20.60
N GLN A 22 -8.27 -2.89 -20.63
CA GLN A 22 -7.05 -2.68 -19.86
C GLN A 22 -7.23 -1.56 -18.86
N LYS A 23 -6.62 -1.69 -17.70
CA LYS A 23 -6.62 -0.67 -16.66
C LYS A 23 -5.22 -0.41 -16.14
N PHE A 24 -4.83 0.88 -16.12
CA PHE A 24 -3.60 1.33 -15.51
C PHE A 24 -3.88 1.92 -14.13
N ASN A 25 -3.02 1.60 -13.15
CA ASN A 25 -2.99 2.24 -11.84
C ASN A 25 -1.56 2.62 -11.46
N TYR A 26 -1.40 3.82 -10.88
CA TYR A 26 -0.19 4.20 -10.18
C TYR A 26 -0.47 4.23 -8.67
N ARG A 27 0.21 3.37 -7.92
CA ARG A 27 -0.03 3.15 -6.49
C ARG A 27 1.21 3.27 -5.65
N VAL A 28 0.99 3.42 -4.35
CA VAL A 28 1.99 3.32 -3.29
C VAL A 28 1.50 2.38 -2.20
N CYS A 29 2.43 1.69 -1.55
CA CYS A 29 2.16 0.84 -0.41
C CYS A 29 3.18 1.10 0.70
N ALA A 30 2.71 1.02 1.94
CA ALA A 30 3.53 1.17 3.14
C ALA A 30 3.87 -0.20 3.72
N ILE A 31 5.16 -0.48 3.90
CA ILE A 31 5.64 -1.61 4.69
C ILE A 31 5.95 -1.08 6.09
N ILE A 32 5.12 -1.49 7.03
CA ILE A 32 5.21 -1.12 8.45
C ILE A 32 5.45 -2.40 9.21
N ALA A 33 6.65 -2.58 9.75
CA ALA A 33 7.07 -3.80 10.42
C ALA A 33 7.61 -3.50 11.83
N SER A 34 7.34 -4.41 12.75
CA SER A 34 7.83 -4.39 14.13
C SER A 34 7.86 -5.81 14.69
N ASP A 35 8.96 -6.20 15.33
CA ASP A 35 9.11 -7.50 16.01
C ASP A 35 8.70 -8.69 15.13
N GLU A 36 9.24 -8.77 13.91
CA GLU A 36 8.94 -9.82 12.92
C GLU A 36 7.45 -9.94 12.55
N LYS A 37 6.71 -8.83 12.71
CA LYS A 37 5.33 -8.67 12.27
C LYS A 37 5.21 -7.53 11.27
N ILE A 38 4.29 -7.67 10.36
CA ILE A 38 3.93 -6.63 9.38
C ILE A 38 2.48 -6.21 9.56
N LEU A 39 2.23 -4.91 9.48
CA LEU A 39 0.86 -4.39 9.51
C LEU A 39 0.18 -4.63 8.17
N THR A 40 -0.97 -5.28 8.22
CA THR A 40 -1.78 -5.63 7.05
C THR A 40 -3.19 -5.08 7.15
N VAL A 41 -3.85 -4.98 6.00
CA VAL A 41 -5.27 -4.69 5.87
C VAL A 41 -5.98 -6.00 5.53
N TYR A 42 -6.98 -6.37 6.33
CA TYR A 42 -7.82 -7.53 6.06
C TYR A 42 -9.08 -7.13 5.26
N HIS A 43 -9.30 -7.79 4.14
CA HIS A 43 -10.44 -7.55 3.28
C HIS A 43 -11.53 -8.59 3.49
N HIS A 44 -12.68 -8.12 4.04
CA HIS A 44 -13.88 -8.94 4.25
C HIS A 44 -14.66 -9.11 2.93
N THR A 45 -14.17 -9.96 2.07
CA THR A 45 -14.80 -10.31 0.78
C THR A 45 -15.24 -11.79 0.80
N PRO A 46 -16.04 -12.27 -0.16
CA PRO A 46 -16.34 -13.70 -0.28
C PRO A 46 -15.10 -14.59 -0.36
N SER A 47 -13.99 -14.07 -0.90
CA SER A 47 -12.66 -14.67 -0.85
C SER A 47 -11.73 -13.73 -0.09
N PRO A 48 -11.67 -13.82 1.27
CA PRO A 48 -10.93 -12.85 2.07
C PRO A 48 -9.43 -12.95 1.84
N TYR A 49 -8.77 -11.80 1.93
CA TYR A 49 -7.32 -11.69 1.75
C TYR A 49 -6.74 -10.53 2.55
N TYR A 50 -5.42 -10.52 2.67
CA TYR A 50 -4.66 -9.43 3.27
C TYR A 50 -3.92 -8.62 2.21
N SER A 51 -3.78 -7.34 2.45
CA SER A 51 -2.95 -6.43 1.67
C SER A 51 -2.17 -5.48 2.59
N LEU A 52 -1.44 -4.54 2.01
CA LEU A 52 -0.73 -3.50 2.73
C LEU A 52 -1.53 -2.20 2.75
N PRO A 53 -1.34 -1.34 3.76
CA PRO A 53 -1.82 0.03 3.71
C PRO A 53 -1.25 0.75 2.48
N GLY A 54 -2.08 1.54 1.83
CA GLY A 54 -1.69 2.28 0.63
C GLY A 54 -2.87 2.60 -0.27
N GLY A 55 -2.58 3.18 -1.41
CA GLY A 55 -3.60 3.57 -2.36
C GLY A 55 -3.03 4.16 -3.64
N ARG A 56 -3.86 4.87 -4.37
CA ARG A 56 -3.48 5.48 -5.63
C ARG A 56 -2.80 6.83 -5.41
N VAL A 57 -1.77 7.08 -6.22
CA VAL A 57 -1.16 8.40 -6.32
C VAL A 57 -2.13 9.32 -7.06
N LYS A 58 -2.28 10.55 -6.59
CA LYS A 58 -3.12 11.57 -7.21
C LYS A 58 -2.31 12.47 -8.14
N MET A 59 -2.98 13.07 -9.13
CA MET A 59 -2.33 14.03 -10.02
C MET A 59 -1.72 15.19 -9.24
N GLY A 60 -0.45 15.50 -9.53
CA GLY A 60 0.30 16.56 -8.85
C GLY A 60 0.92 16.15 -7.51
N GLU A 61 0.79 14.90 -7.12
CA GLU A 61 1.32 14.34 -5.88
C GLU A 61 2.57 13.50 -6.17
N THR A 62 3.60 13.62 -5.34
CA THR A 62 4.73 12.67 -5.41
C THR A 62 4.36 11.34 -4.76
N ALA A 63 5.09 10.28 -5.06
CA ALA A 63 4.88 8.98 -4.42
C ALA A 63 5.05 9.06 -2.90
N GLU A 64 6.02 9.84 -2.43
CA GLU A 64 6.28 10.07 -1.00
C GLU A 64 5.11 10.79 -0.32
N GLN A 65 4.57 11.82 -0.97
CA GLN A 65 3.37 12.52 -0.46
C GLN A 65 2.17 11.57 -0.42
N ALA A 66 2.01 10.75 -1.45
CA ALA A 66 0.90 9.81 -1.55
C ALA A 66 0.94 8.77 -0.43
N VAL A 67 2.09 8.13 -0.17
CA VAL A 67 2.15 7.09 0.87
C VAL A 67 1.93 7.66 2.27
N VAL A 68 2.42 8.86 2.55
CA VAL A 68 2.17 9.53 3.84
C VAL A 68 0.68 9.86 3.98
N ARG A 69 0.06 10.42 2.94
CA ARG A 69 -1.38 10.73 2.93
C ARG A 69 -2.24 9.48 3.14
N GLU A 70 -1.98 8.41 2.41
CA GLU A 70 -2.74 7.15 2.54
C GLU A 70 -2.63 6.58 3.96
N VAL A 71 -1.44 6.55 4.55
CA VAL A 71 -1.26 6.10 5.93
C VAL A 71 -1.99 7.01 6.92
N GLN A 72 -1.98 8.33 6.72
CA GLN A 72 -2.74 9.27 7.55
C GLN A 72 -4.24 9.04 7.43
N GLU A 73 -4.75 8.85 6.22
CA GLU A 73 -6.18 8.62 5.95
C GLU A 73 -6.66 7.30 6.54
N GLU A 74 -5.91 6.21 6.34
CA GLU A 74 -6.30 4.88 6.78
C GLU A 74 -6.02 4.60 8.27
N LEU A 75 -4.89 5.06 8.79
CA LEU A 75 -4.39 4.71 10.13
C LEU A 75 -4.47 5.85 11.14
N GLY A 76 -4.75 7.08 10.70
CA GLY A 76 -4.85 8.25 11.57
C GLY A 76 -3.54 8.68 12.24
N VAL A 77 -2.40 8.23 11.72
CA VAL A 77 -1.07 8.58 12.23
C VAL A 77 -0.20 9.15 11.13
N THR A 78 0.82 9.93 11.49
CA THR A 78 1.80 10.46 10.55
C THR A 78 3.09 9.64 10.61
N PRO A 79 3.33 8.76 9.64
CA PRO A 79 4.55 7.96 9.60
C PRO A 79 5.71 8.77 9.03
N LYS A 80 6.92 8.26 9.23
CA LYS A 80 8.12 8.75 8.54
C LYS A 80 8.56 7.73 7.49
N ILE A 81 8.94 8.20 6.32
CA ILE A 81 9.55 7.34 5.30
C ILE A 81 10.99 7.06 5.73
N ILE A 82 11.34 5.77 5.86
CA ILE A 82 12.73 5.35 6.06
C ILE A 82 13.44 5.35 4.70
N ARG A 83 12.90 4.61 3.72
CA ARG A 83 13.40 4.55 2.35
C ARG A 83 12.41 3.89 1.40
N PRO A 84 12.49 4.17 0.08
CA PRO A 84 11.80 3.38 -0.93
C PRO A 84 12.50 2.00 -1.08
N LEU A 85 11.73 0.96 -1.35
CA LEU A 85 12.22 -0.40 -1.49
C LEU A 85 12.15 -0.88 -2.94
N TRP A 86 10.96 -0.85 -3.55
CA TRP A 86 10.72 -1.34 -4.90
C TRP A 86 9.79 -0.45 -5.69
N LEU A 87 10.05 -0.37 -7.00
CA LEU A 87 9.02 -0.12 -8.00
C LEU A 87 8.61 -1.48 -8.58
N ASN A 88 7.40 -1.91 -8.31
CA ASN A 88 6.85 -3.14 -8.86
C ASN A 88 5.97 -2.83 -10.07
N GLN A 89 6.32 -3.43 -11.20
CA GLN A 89 5.54 -3.41 -12.43
C GLN A 89 4.71 -4.69 -12.46
N ALA A 90 3.41 -4.60 -12.18
CA ALA A 90 2.54 -5.77 -12.10
C ALA A 90 1.59 -5.83 -13.29
N PHE A 91 1.45 -7.02 -13.85
CA PHE A 91 0.54 -7.34 -14.94
C PHE A 91 -0.32 -8.53 -14.52
N PHE A 92 -1.61 -8.31 -14.35
CA PHE A 92 -2.53 -9.34 -13.88
C PHE A 92 -3.95 -9.12 -14.40
N THR A 93 -4.77 -10.15 -14.36
CA THR A 93 -6.19 -10.07 -14.68
C THR A 93 -7.01 -10.28 -13.41
N LYS A 94 -8.03 -9.46 -13.19
CA LYS A 94 -8.97 -9.67 -12.09
C LYS A 94 -10.21 -10.39 -12.60
N ASP A 95 -10.59 -11.46 -11.93
CA ASP A 95 -11.79 -12.23 -12.27
C ASP A 95 -13.09 -11.43 -12.07
N VAL A 96 -13.07 -10.47 -11.14
CA VAL A 96 -14.27 -9.67 -10.80
C VAL A 96 -14.73 -8.77 -11.94
N ASP A 97 -13.81 -8.18 -12.68
CA ASP A 97 -14.11 -7.22 -13.75
C ASP A 97 -13.56 -7.65 -15.12
N ASN A 98 -12.81 -8.75 -15.13
CA ASN A 98 -12.15 -9.31 -16.33
C ASN A 98 -11.24 -8.32 -17.05
N LEU A 99 -10.72 -7.31 -16.33
CA LEU A 99 -9.79 -6.32 -16.85
C LEU A 99 -8.35 -6.79 -16.70
N ARG A 100 -7.55 -6.51 -17.71
CA ARG A 100 -6.09 -6.68 -17.64
C ARG A 100 -5.47 -5.44 -16.99
N TYR A 101 -4.87 -5.63 -15.83
CA TYR A 101 -4.23 -4.56 -15.07
C TYR A 101 -2.76 -4.41 -15.44
N HIS A 102 -2.36 -3.16 -15.62
CA HIS A 102 -0.98 -2.73 -15.63
C HIS A 102 -0.82 -1.76 -14.46
N GLU A 103 -0.11 -2.17 -13.43
CA GLU A 103 0.02 -1.41 -12.20
C GLU A 103 1.48 -1.09 -11.90
N LEU A 104 1.76 0.17 -11.61
CA LEU A 104 3.02 0.60 -11.01
C LEU A 104 2.76 0.84 -9.53
N CYS A 105 3.53 0.19 -8.67
CA CYS A 105 3.43 0.39 -7.23
C CYS A 105 4.81 0.60 -6.61
N ILE A 106 4.98 1.71 -5.90
CA ILE A 106 6.19 1.99 -5.12
C ILE A 106 5.93 1.58 -3.68
N TYR A 107 6.78 0.71 -3.15
CA TYR A 107 6.75 0.23 -1.77
C TYR A 107 7.76 1.00 -0.94
N PHE A 108 7.29 1.56 0.17
CA PHE A 108 8.11 2.32 1.11
C PHE A 108 8.19 1.61 2.46
N LEU A 109 9.40 1.51 3.00
CA LEU A 109 9.57 1.17 4.41
C LEU A 109 9.28 2.40 5.25
N MET A 110 8.36 2.26 6.21
CA MET A 110 7.87 3.36 7.04
C MET A 110 8.21 3.13 8.51
N ASP A 111 8.53 4.21 9.20
CA ASP A 111 8.74 4.25 10.64
C ASP A 111 7.48 4.82 11.32
N ILE A 112 6.96 4.08 12.29
CA ILE A 112 5.81 4.45 13.10
C ILE A 112 6.20 4.80 14.54
N SER A 113 7.49 4.93 14.83
CA SER A 113 7.95 5.36 16.16
C SER A 113 7.33 6.71 16.54
N GLY A 114 6.93 6.84 17.80
CA GLY A 114 6.21 8.02 18.28
C GLY A 114 4.72 8.05 17.93
N THR A 115 4.17 7.00 17.29
CA THR A 115 2.73 6.81 17.08
C THR A 115 2.18 5.78 18.06
N ASN A 116 0.84 5.71 18.16
CA ASN A 116 0.14 4.76 19.03
C ASN A 116 -0.31 3.47 18.32
N LEU A 117 0.21 3.17 17.13
CA LEU A 117 -0.27 2.01 16.35
C LEU A 117 -0.05 0.67 17.08
N LEU A 118 1.08 0.49 17.75
CA LEU A 118 1.36 -0.73 18.51
C LEU A 118 0.44 -0.89 19.73
N GLU A 119 -0.05 0.21 20.29
CA GLU A 119 -0.95 0.20 21.46
C GLU A 119 -2.38 -0.24 21.12
N LYS A 120 -2.75 -0.27 19.83
CA LYS A 120 -4.09 -0.67 19.37
C LYS A 120 -4.33 -2.19 19.44
N GLY A 121 -3.28 -2.97 19.75
CA GLY A 121 -3.36 -4.44 19.82
C GLY A 121 -3.05 -5.10 18.47
N SER A 122 -3.16 -6.45 18.47
CA SER A 122 -2.80 -7.26 17.30
C SER A 122 -3.79 -7.13 16.13
N THR A 123 -5.06 -6.85 16.43
CA THR A 123 -6.12 -6.63 15.46
C THR A 123 -6.96 -5.44 15.91
N PHE A 124 -7.24 -4.52 15.00
CA PHE A 124 -8.06 -3.34 15.29
C PHE A 124 -8.77 -2.85 14.03
N THR A 125 -9.81 -2.02 14.22
CA THR A 125 -10.55 -1.39 13.15
C THR A 125 -10.44 0.13 13.25
N LEU A 126 -10.36 0.79 12.10
CA LEU A 126 -10.41 2.24 11.99
C LEU A 126 -11.38 2.64 10.89
N THR A 127 -11.98 3.81 11.05
CA THR A 127 -12.94 4.34 10.09
C THR A 127 -12.32 5.47 9.29
N GLU A 128 -12.44 5.37 7.97
CA GLU A 128 -12.07 6.41 7.01
C GLU A 128 -13.32 6.82 6.23
N GLY A 129 -13.88 7.99 6.54
CA GLY A 129 -15.15 8.42 5.98
C GLY A 129 -16.28 7.41 6.30
N LYS A 130 -16.79 6.74 5.26
CA LYS A 130 -17.81 5.67 5.39
C LYS A 130 -17.22 4.26 5.38
N HIS A 131 -15.92 4.12 5.19
CA HIS A 131 -15.22 2.84 5.12
C HIS A 131 -14.67 2.44 6.47
N ILE A 132 -14.83 1.16 6.81
CA ILE A 132 -14.23 0.54 7.98
C ILE A 132 -13.12 -0.37 7.50
N HIS A 133 -11.90 -0.09 7.93
CA HIS A 133 -10.74 -0.91 7.65
C HIS A 133 -10.41 -1.79 8.85
N THR A 134 -10.14 -3.05 8.60
CA THR A 134 -9.63 -3.99 9.60
C THR A 134 -8.14 -4.19 9.39
N PHE A 135 -7.36 -3.93 10.43
CA PHE A 135 -5.91 -4.09 10.42
C PHE A 135 -5.49 -5.23 11.32
N GLU A 136 -4.45 -5.95 10.91
CA GLU A 136 -3.87 -7.03 11.69
C GLU A 136 -2.35 -7.02 11.55
N TRP A 137 -1.66 -7.15 12.69
CA TRP A 137 -0.23 -7.41 12.73
C TRP A 137 0.01 -8.90 12.50
N LEU A 138 0.45 -9.27 11.29
CA LEU A 138 0.76 -10.64 10.93
C LEU A 138 2.24 -10.94 11.16
N GLU A 139 2.53 -12.07 11.82
CA GLU A 139 3.88 -12.61 11.88
C GLU A 139 4.38 -12.96 10.47
N PHE A 140 5.65 -12.68 10.19
CA PHE A 140 6.23 -12.95 8.87
C PHE A 140 6.03 -14.41 8.43
N ASP A 141 6.18 -15.35 9.36
CA ASP A 141 5.99 -16.77 9.05
C ASP A 141 4.54 -17.13 8.71
N ARG A 142 3.58 -16.40 9.25
CA ARG A 142 2.18 -16.60 8.95
C ARG A 142 1.81 -16.18 7.51
N LEU A 143 2.52 -15.19 6.95
CA LEU A 143 2.27 -14.72 5.58
C LEU A 143 2.30 -15.83 4.52
N LYS A 144 3.11 -16.86 4.74
CA LYS A 144 3.24 -17.99 3.79
C LYS A 144 1.92 -18.70 3.56
N ASN A 145 1.09 -18.78 4.59
CA ASN A 145 -0.15 -19.56 4.62
C ASN A 145 -1.40 -18.71 4.38
N GLU A 146 -1.26 -17.39 4.26
CA GLU A 146 -2.37 -16.48 4.04
C GLU A 146 -2.52 -16.09 2.58
N TYR A 147 -3.74 -15.78 2.17
CA TYR A 147 -3.97 -15.04 0.93
C TYR A 147 -3.54 -13.60 1.15
N PHE A 148 -2.32 -13.30 0.77
CA PHE A 148 -1.69 -12.00 0.98
C PHE A 148 -1.09 -11.48 -0.33
N TYR A 149 -1.36 -10.22 -0.61
CA TYR A 149 -0.82 -9.49 -1.77
C TYR A 149 -0.04 -8.26 -1.31
N PRO A 150 1.14 -7.99 -1.88
CA PRO A 150 1.77 -8.71 -3.01
C PRO A 150 2.43 -10.03 -2.56
N THR A 151 2.29 -11.05 -3.37
CA THR A 151 2.77 -12.40 -3.04
C THR A 151 4.29 -12.48 -2.85
N PHE A 152 5.06 -11.65 -3.59
CA PHE A 152 6.52 -11.64 -3.49
C PHE A 152 7.03 -11.26 -2.09
N LEU A 153 6.27 -10.44 -1.35
CA LEU A 153 6.66 -9.98 -0.04
C LEU A 153 6.71 -11.11 0.99
N LYS A 154 5.98 -12.20 0.78
CA LYS A 154 6.05 -13.40 1.65
C LYS A 154 7.47 -13.93 1.83
N LYS A 155 8.32 -13.75 0.82
CA LYS A 155 9.75 -14.11 0.87
C LYS A 155 10.64 -12.91 1.16
N LYS A 156 10.36 -11.78 0.54
CA LYS A 156 11.22 -10.58 0.61
C LYS A 156 11.17 -9.87 1.94
N ILE A 157 10.13 -10.08 2.75
CA ILE A 157 10.00 -9.43 4.06
C ILE A 157 11.14 -9.74 5.02
N TYR A 158 11.76 -10.91 4.89
CA TYR A 158 12.89 -11.32 5.74
C TYR A 158 14.20 -10.61 5.40
N ASN A 159 14.31 -10.07 4.21
CA ASN A 159 15.52 -9.39 3.75
C ASN A 159 15.14 -8.26 2.79
N LEU A 160 14.78 -7.12 3.37
CA LEU A 160 14.44 -5.93 2.61
C LEU A 160 15.68 -5.32 1.94
N PRO A 161 15.59 -4.84 0.69
CA PRO A 161 16.75 -4.30 0.00
C PRO A 161 17.23 -3.00 0.65
N ASP A 162 18.54 -2.76 0.64
CA ASP A 162 19.13 -1.50 1.06
C ASP A 162 18.98 -0.42 -0.02
N ALA A 163 18.99 -0.83 -1.29
CA ALA A 163 18.84 0.06 -2.44
C ALA A 163 17.49 -0.13 -3.12
N PHE A 164 16.94 0.96 -3.66
CA PHE A 164 15.73 0.93 -4.47
C PHE A 164 15.93 0.09 -5.73
N THR A 165 15.02 -0.83 -5.99
CA THR A 165 15.07 -1.77 -7.12
C THR A 165 13.77 -1.77 -7.91
N ILE A 166 13.87 -1.97 -9.22
CA ILE A 166 12.73 -2.20 -10.10
C ILE A 166 12.53 -3.71 -10.24
N ARG A 167 11.29 -4.14 -10.12
CA ARG A 167 10.90 -5.54 -10.32
C ARG A 167 9.67 -5.65 -11.23
N THR A 168 9.47 -6.82 -11.80
CA THR A 168 8.32 -7.13 -12.64
C THR A 168 7.64 -8.39 -12.13
N GLU A 169 6.32 -8.36 -12.12
CA GLU A 169 5.45 -9.46 -11.71
C GLU A 169 4.39 -9.67 -12.78
N VAL A 170 4.26 -10.88 -13.28
CA VAL A 170 3.29 -11.27 -14.30
C VAL A 170 2.50 -12.45 -13.78
N GLU A 171 1.18 -12.31 -13.68
CA GLU A 171 0.23 -13.36 -13.30
C GLU A 171 -0.69 -13.77 -14.46
#